data_7fa7a140e0ab0b1535e0237b4e3278e6
#
_entry.id   7fa7a140e0ab0b1535e0237b4e3278e6
#
_cell.length_a   1.000
_cell.length_b   1.000
_cell.length_c   1.000
_cell.angle_alpha   90.00
_cell.angle_beta   90.00
_cell.angle_gamma   90.00
#
_symmetry.space_group_name_H-M   'P 1'
#
loop_
_entity.id
_entity.type
_entity.pdbx_description
1 polymer ?
#
loop_
_entity_poly.entity_id
_entity_poly.type
_entity_poly.pdbx_seq_one_letter_code
_entity_poly.pdbx_strand_id
1 'polypeptide(L)'
;VDNIIKTGAERISTGLGVTDEKDFKNLNLAKMIDHTLLKQDATFDQIKKLCEEARKYNFASVCINPCWVSTCYNLLGDTEVKICTVVGFPLGATTTHAKVEETKQALRDGAKEIDMVINIGKLKSGDKDYVFNDINQVSLTCKSAGALLKVIIETCLLTDEEKVIACLIA
;
A
#
# COMPACT_ATOMS: atom_id res chain seq x y z
N VAL A 1 24.33 -0.62 -8.92
CA VAL A 1 22.99 -1.25 -8.95
C VAL A 1 23.01 -2.52 -8.11
N ASP A 2 23.88 -3.51 -8.42
CA ASP A 2 23.93 -4.81 -7.73
C ASP A 2 24.14 -4.72 -6.21
N ASN A 3 25.03 -3.81 -5.76
CA ASN A 3 25.26 -3.58 -4.33
C ASN A 3 24.02 -2.98 -3.62
N ILE A 4 23.29 -2.09 -4.30
CA ILE A 4 22.07 -1.47 -3.73
C ILE A 4 20.96 -2.50 -3.64
N ILE A 5 20.78 -3.34 -4.67
CA ILE A 5 19.79 -4.42 -4.66
C ILE A 5 20.09 -5.41 -3.53
N LYS A 6 21.36 -5.82 -3.38
CA LYS A 6 21.77 -6.73 -2.32
C LYS A 6 21.55 -6.14 -0.92
N THR A 7 21.95 -4.90 -0.70
CA THR A 7 21.72 -4.20 0.57
C THR A 7 20.21 -3.99 0.85
N GLY A 8 19.41 -3.74 -0.18
CA GLY A 8 17.96 -3.62 -0.07
C GLY A 8 17.31 -4.93 0.36
N ALA A 9 17.72 -6.06 -0.24
CA ALA A 9 17.22 -7.38 0.14
C ALA A 9 17.59 -7.75 1.58
N GLU A 10 18.81 -7.44 2.01
CA GLU A 10 19.23 -7.64 3.40
C GLU A 10 18.40 -6.80 4.39
N ARG A 11 18.09 -5.54 4.06
CA ARG A 11 17.24 -4.68 4.91
C ARG A 11 15.81 -5.19 5.01
N ILE A 12 15.24 -5.74 3.94
CA ILE A 12 13.91 -6.35 3.97
C ILE A 12 13.92 -7.58 4.88
N SER A 13 14.91 -8.46 4.76
CA SER A 13 15.01 -9.66 5.60
C SER A 13 15.20 -9.33 7.08
N THR A 14 16.04 -8.36 7.42
CA THR A 14 16.24 -7.91 8.79
C THR A 14 15.04 -7.15 9.36
N GLY A 15 14.32 -6.41 8.51
CA GLY A 15 13.11 -5.68 8.91
C GLY A 15 11.94 -6.60 9.27
N LEU A 16 11.88 -7.81 8.68
CA LEU A 16 10.91 -8.83 9.01
C LEU A 16 11.32 -9.69 10.22
N GLY A 17 12.51 -9.50 10.79
CA GLY A 17 13.05 -10.35 11.85
C GLY A 17 13.34 -11.79 11.42
N VAL A 18 13.36 -12.04 10.10
CA VAL A 18 13.61 -13.37 9.54
C VAL A 18 15.10 -13.49 9.24
N THR A 19 15.83 -14.25 10.05
CA THR A 19 17.27 -14.40 9.96
C THR A 19 17.73 -15.77 9.49
N ASP A 20 16.85 -16.80 9.53
CA ASP A 20 17.15 -18.15 9.04
C ASP A 20 15.89 -18.91 8.54
N GLU A 21 16.09 -20.10 7.94
CA GLU A 21 15.01 -20.96 7.43
C GLU A 21 14.00 -21.42 8.50
N LYS A 22 14.36 -21.41 9.78
CA LYS A 22 13.46 -21.82 10.88
C LYS A 22 12.43 -20.75 11.16
N ASP A 23 12.78 -19.49 10.97
CA ASP A 23 11.87 -18.35 11.16
C ASP A 23 10.73 -18.40 10.14
N PHE A 24 10.99 -18.83 8.89
CA PHE A 24 9.95 -18.99 7.87
C PHE A 24 8.90 -20.07 8.22
N LYS A 25 9.28 -21.12 8.94
CA LYS A 25 8.35 -22.20 9.31
C LYS A 25 7.32 -21.76 10.36
N ASN A 26 7.60 -20.70 11.10
CA ASN A 26 6.74 -20.17 12.15
C ASN A 26 5.96 -18.92 11.69
N LEU A 27 6.17 -18.44 10.46
CA LEU A 27 5.45 -17.32 9.91
C LEU A 27 3.97 -17.67 9.70
N ASN A 28 3.09 -16.91 10.32
CA ASN A 28 1.67 -16.97 10.00
C ASN A 28 1.42 -16.23 8.69
N LEU A 29 1.47 -16.96 7.56
CA LEU A 29 1.28 -16.40 6.22
C LEU A 29 0.02 -15.56 6.09
N ALA A 30 -1.05 -15.91 6.79
CA ALA A 30 -2.29 -15.15 6.75
C ALA A 30 -2.09 -13.69 7.19
N LYS A 31 -1.22 -13.46 8.19
CA LYS A 31 -0.89 -12.11 8.69
C LYS A 31 0.02 -11.31 7.75
N MET A 32 0.43 -11.87 6.62
CA MET A 32 1.21 -11.20 5.58
C MET A 32 0.40 -10.94 4.30
N ILE A 33 -0.89 -11.26 4.29
CA ILE A 33 -1.76 -11.15 3.13
C ILE A 33 -2.67 -9.94 3.27
N ASP A 34 -2.60 -9.04 2.29
CA ASP A 34 -3.61 -8.02 2.04
C ASP A 34 -4.64 -8.60 1.06
N HIS A 35 -5.80 -9.04 1.59
CA HIS A 35 -6.85 -9.66 0.79
C HIS A 35 -7.53 -8.60 -0.08
N THR A 36 -7.35 -8.69 -1.41
CA THR A 36 -7.52 -7.55 -2.31
C THR A 36 -8.67 -7.72 -3.29
N LEU A 37 -9.50 -6.68 -3.44
CA LEU A 37 -10.52 -6.55 -4.48
C LEU A 37 -10.58 -5.11 -5.00
N LEU A 38 -9.90 -4.85 -6.13
CA LEU A 38 -9.79 -3.52 -6.75
C LEU A 38 -10.49 -3.42 -8.10
N LYS A 39 -11.35 -4.39 -8.44
CA LYS A 39 -12.15 -4.30 -9.68
C LYS A 39 -13.08 -3.10 -9.60
N GLN A 40 -13.17 -2.35 -10.71
CA GLN A 40 -14.03 -1.16 -10.79
C GLN A 40 -15.54 -1.47 -10.72
N ASP A 41 -15.91 -2.72 -11.03
CA ASP A 41 -17.28 -3.24 -10.99
C ASP A 41 -17.57 -4.08 -9.72
N ALA A 42 -16.70 -4.00 -8.70
CA ALA A 42 -16.90 -4.71 -7.45
C ALA A 42 -18.22 -4.31 -6.78
N THR A 43 -19.04 -5.31 -6.43
CA THR A 43 -20.34 -5.13 -5.79
C THR A 43 -20.24 -5.23 -4.27
N PHE A 44 -21.27 -4.75 -3.57
CA PHE A 44 -21.39 -4.87 -2.11
C PHE A 44 -21.26 -6.33 -1.64
N ASP A 45 -21.90 -7.29 -2.31
CA ASP A 45 -21.84 -8.69 -1.93
C ASP A 45 -20.44 -9.28 -2.06
N GLN A 46 -19.68 -8.84 -3.07
CA GLN A 46 -18.29 -9.24 -3.24
C GLN A 46 -17.39 -8.65 -2.15
N ILE A 47 -17.60 -7.38 -1.78
CA ILE A 47 -16.87 -6.73 -0.68
C ILE A 47 -17.22 -7.41 0.66
N LYS A 48 -18.49 -7.72 0.90
CA LYS A 48 -18.91 -8.44 2.10
C LYS A 48 -18.23 -9.80 2.20
N LYS A 49 -18.20 -10.57 1.10
CA LYS A 49 -17.51 -11.86 1.04
C LYS A 49 -16.03 -11.72 1.32
N LEU A 50 -15.36 -10.70 0.75
CA LEU A 50 -13.96 -10.38 1.01
C LEU A 50 -13.70 -10.19 2.52
N CYS A 51 -14.57 -9.42 3.19
CA CYS A 51 -14.47 -9.17 4.64
C CYS A 51 -14.70 -10.46 5.46
N GLU A 52 -15.68 -11.29 5.08
CA GLU A 52 -15.95 -12.57 5.73
C GLU A 52 -14.73 -13.52 5.62
N GLU A 53 -14.11 -13.60 4.45
CA GLU A 53 -12.89 -14.38 4.23
C GLU A 53 -11.72 -13.84 5.06
N ALA A 54 -11.51 -12.51 5.07
CA ALA A 54 -10.46 -11.88 5.84
C ALA A 54 -10.61 -12.14 7.36
N ARG A 55 -11.83 -12.06 7.89
CA ARG A 55 -12.16 -12.41 9.27
C ARG A 55 -11.88 -13.88 9.56
N LYS A 56 -12.34 -14.78 8.69
CA LYS A 56 -12.20 -16.23 8.86
C LYS A 56 -10.75 -16.68 8.92
N TYR A 57 -9.91 -16.13 8.03
CA TYR A 57 -8.51 -16.50 7.92
C TYR A 57 -7.56 -15.58 8.69
N ASN A 58 -8.09 -14.52 9.31
CA ASN A 58 -7.34 -13.54 10.07
C ASN A 58 -6.19 -12.91 9.23
N PHE A 59 -6.52 -12.45 8.02
CA PHE A 59 -5.56 -11.78 7.13
C PHE A 59 -5.05 -10.47 7.75
N ALA A 60 -3.93 -9.94 7.21
CA ALA A 60 -3.35 -8.68 7.67
C ALA A 60 -4.30 -7.51 7.41
N SER A 61 -4.83 -7.44 6.20
CA SER A 61 -5.78 -6.40 5.79
C SER A 61 -6.77 -6.90 4.73
N VAL A 62 -7.78 -6.07 4.47
CA VAL A 62 -8.50 -6.05 3.19
C VAL A 62 -8.06 -4.81 2.43
N CYS A 63 -7.76 -4.95 1.11
CA CYS A 63 -7.42 -3.83 0.24
C CYS A 63 -8.51 -3.62 -0.81
N ILE A 64 -9.12 -2.42 -0.79
CA ILE A 64 -10.31 -2.09 -1.59
C ILE A 64 -10.22 -0.69 -2.17
N ASN A 65 -11.09 -0.38 -3.16
CA ASN A 65 -11.25 0.98 -3.66
C ASN A 65 -11.81 1.93 -2.57
N PRO A 66 -11.48 3.22 -2.59
CA PRO A 66 -11.79 4.17 -1.53
C PRO A 66 -13.26 4.24 -1.14
N CYS A 67 -14.18 4.10 -2.10
CA CYS A 67 -15.63 4.13 -1.84
C CYS A 67 -16.14 3.01 -0.90
N TRP A 68 -15.34 1.96 -0.68
CA TRP A 68 -15.70 0.83 0.17
C TRP A 68 -15.10 0.88 1.58
N VAL A 69 -14.26 1.88 1.88
CA VAL A 69 -13.54 1.96 3.17
C VAL A 69 -14.50 1.94 4.36
N SER A 70 -15.49 2.84 4.39
CA SER A 70 -16.49 2.88 5.47
C SER A 70 -17.26 1.58 5.60
N THR A 71 -17.60 0.93 4.47
CA THR A 71 -18.28 -0.36 4.46
C THR A 71 -17.44 -1.44 5.12
N CYS A 72 -16.18 -1.57 4.72
CA CYS A 72 -15.25 -2.54 5.30
C CYS A 72 -14.97 -2.24 6.78
N TYR A 73 -14.84 -0.96 7.15
CA TYR A 73 -14.68 -0.56 8.54
C TYR A 73 -15.86 -1.03 9.41
N ASN A 74 -17.09 -0.84 8.93
CA ASN A 74 -18.28 -1.32 9.66
C ASN A 74 -18.37 -2.85 9.75
N LEU A 75 -17.85 -3.58 8.74
CA LEU A 75 -17.88 -5.05 8.71
C LEU A 75 -16.76 -5.69 9.53
N LEU A 76 -15.64 -5.00 9.75
CA LEU A 76 -14.43 -5.56 10.35
C LEU A 76 -13.97 -4.85 11.64
N GLY A 77 -14.68 -3.81 12.09
CA GLY A 77 -14.26 -2.95 13.20
C GLY A 77 -14.09 -3.67 14.55
N ASP A 78 -14.63 -4.87 14.70
CA ASP A 78 -14.50 -5.76 15.86
C ASP A 78 -13.33 -6.78 15.70
N THR A 79 -12.53 -6.66 14.66
CA THR A 79 -11.39 -7.56 14.35
C THR A 79 -10.06 -6.82 14.34
N GLU A 80 -8.97 -7.58 14.24
CA GLU A 80 -7.62 -7.03 14.02
C GLU A 80 -7.29 -6.80 12.53
N VAL A 81 -8.19 -7.20 11.60
CA VAL A 81 -8.00 -7.02 10.16
C VAL A 81 -8.05 -5.54 9.82
N LYS A 82 -6.98 -5.02 9.26
CA LYS A 82 -6.88 -3.61 8.90
C LYS A 82 -7.61 -3.31 7.61
N ILE A 83 -8.04 -2.06 7.47
CA ILE A 83 -8.59 -1.55 6.23
C ILE A 83 -7.47 -0.83 5.47
N CYS A 84 -7.11 -1.37 4.32
CA CYS A 84 -6.20 -0.79 3.34
C CYS A 84 -6.98 -0.26 2.15
N THR A 85 -6.56 0.86 1.59
CA THR A 85 -7.14 1.39 0.34
C THR A 85 -6.09 2.05 -0.52
N VAL A 86 -6.41 2.22 -1.80
CA VAL A 86 -5.51 2.80 -2.80
C VAL A 86 -5.73 4.31 -2.95
N VAL A 87 -4.68 5.02 -3.36
CA VAL A 87 -4.67 6.48 -3.61
C VAL A 87 -3.95 6.79 -4.92
N GLY A 88 -4.55 7.66 -5.73
CA GLY A 88 -4.06 7.95 -7.08
C GLY A 88 -4.11 6.75 -8.02
N PHE A 89 -4.84 5.73 -7.67
CA PHE A 89 -4.86 4.43 -8.33
C PHE A 89 -5.81 4.41 -9.55
N PRO A 90 -5.48 3.69 -10.64
CA PRO A 90 -4.25 2.92 -10.83
C PRO A 90 -3.09 3.71 -11.45
N LEU A 91 -3.29 4.91 -11.93
CA LEU A 91 -2.36 5.58 -12.86
C LEU A 91 -1.26 6.39 -12.16
N GLY A 92 -1.47 6.83 -10.92
CA GLY A 92 -0.55 7.73 -10.21
C GLY A 92 -0.42 9.14 -10.82
N ALA A 93 -1.11 9.42 -11.92
CA ALA A 93 -0.93 10.61 -12.77
C ALA A 93 -1.72 11.84 -12.31
N THR A 94 -2.40 11.77 -11.18
CA THR A 94 -3.10 12.92 -10.59
C THR A 94 -2.14 13.84 -9.83
N THR A 95 -2.63 14.97 -9.35
CA THR A 95 -1.81 15.93 -8.59
C THR A 95 -1.55 15.45 -7.16
N THR A 96 -0.45 15.90 -6.56
CA THR A 96 -0.15 15.66 -5.14
C THR A 96 -1.28 16.09 -4.22
N HIS A 97 -1.89 17.25 -4.50
CA HIS A 97 -3.03 17.75 -3.71
C HIS A 97 -4.21 16.77 -3.73
N ALA A 98 -4.55 16.25 -4.91
CA ALA A 98 -5.64 15.27 -5.04
C ALA A 98 -5.36 13.99 -4.24
N LYS A 99 -4.13 13.45 -4.30
CA LYS A 99 -3.72 12.27 -3.51
C LYS A 99 -3.79 12.54 -2.00
N VAL A 100 -3.37 13.72 -1.55
CA VAL A 100 -3.45 14.11 -0.14
C VAL A 100 -4.90 14.18 0.34
N GLU A 101 -5.80 14.79 -0.44
CA GLU A 101 -7.22 14.88 -0.06
C GLU A 101 -7.91 13.50 -0.09
N GLU A 102 -7.60 12.67 -1.08
CA GLU A 102 -8.07 11.28 -1.14
C GLU A 102 -7.59 10.48 0.09
N THR A 103 -6.32 10.64 0.47
CA THR A 103 -5.74 10.04 1.69
C THR A 103 -6.48 10.50 2.94
N LYS A 104 -6.69 11.80 3.11
CA LYS A 104 -7.42 12.35 4.27
C LYS A 104 -8.83 11.79 4.36
N GLN A 105 -9.54 11.66 3.23
CA GLN A 105 -10.87 11.08 3.22
C GLN A 105 -10.84 9.61 3.62
N ALA A 106 -9.94 8.81 3.02
CA ALA A 106 -9.79 7.40 3.35
C ALA A 106 -9.51 7.17 4.85
N LEU A 107 -8.63 8.00 5.44
CA LEU A 107 -8.31 7.93 6.87
C LEU A 107 -9.51 8.28 7.76
N ARG A 108 -10.31 9.30 7.41
CA ARG A 108 -11.56 9.63 8.10
C ARG A 108 -12.58 8.48 8.03
N ASP A 109 -12.62 7.78 6.92
CA ASP A 109 -13.53 6.66 6.67
C ASP A 109 -13.10 5.36 7.37
N GLY A 110 -11.90 5.34 7.98
CA GLY A 110 -11.42 4.25 8.82
C GLY A 110 -10.25 3.44 8.26
N ALA A 111 -9.64 3.86 7.14
CA ALA A 111 -8.43 3.22 6.63
C ALA A 111 -7.27 3.35 7.63
N LYS A 112 -6.46 2.29 7.72
CA LYS A 112 -5.24 2.21 8.54
C LYS A 112 -3.99 2.01 7.69
N GLU A 113 -4.18 1.64 6.43
CA GLU A 113 -3.11 1.48 5.45
C GLU A 113 -3.51 2.14 4.15
N ILE A 114 -2.57 2.83 3.51
CA ILE A 114 -2.76 3.55 2.26
C ILE A 114 -1.72 3.07 1.25
N ASP A 115 -2.19 2.64 0.08
CA ASP A 115 -1.36 2.20 -1.04
C ASP A 115 -1.40 3.27 -2.14
N MET A 116 -0.41 4.15 -2.18
CA MET A 116 -0.36 5.20 -3.19
C MET A 116 0.43 4.78 -4.43
N VAL A 117 -0.04 5.16 -5.60
CA VAL A 117 0.73 5.01 -6.85
C VAL A 117 1.58 6.25 -7.10
N ILE A 118 2.88 6.06 -7.39
CA ILE A 118 3.77 7.18 -7.75
C ILE A 118 3.36 7.83 -9.07
N ASN A 119 3.82 9.05 -9.33
CA ASN A 119 3.69 9.65 -10.65
C ASN A 119 4.78 9.12 -11.58
N ILE A 120 4.45 8.06 -12.34
CA ILE A 120 5.38 7.34 -13.22
C ILE A 120 5.91 8.27 -14.33
N GLY A 121 5.03 9.09 -14.91
CA GLY A 121 5.42 10.03 -15.96
C GLY A 121 6.46 11.04 -15.48
N LYS A 122 6.33 11.54 -14.25
CA LYS A 122 7.29 12.43 -13.61
C LYS A 122 8.63 11.72 -13.35
N LEU A 123 8.59 10.49 -12.85
CA LEU A 123 9.79 9.69 -12.64
C LEU A 123 10.57 9.50 -13.96
N LYS A 124 9.87 9.06 -15.01
CA LYS A 124 10.45 8.86 -16.36
C LYS A 124 10.98 10.14 -17.00
N SER A 125 10.44 11.29 -16.64
CA SER A 125 10.93 12.60 -17.07
C SER A 125 12.13 13.10 -16.26
N GLY A 126 12.59 12.32 -15.26
CA GLY A 126 13.70 12.69 -14.40
C GLY A 126 13.34 13.66 -13.28
N ASP A 127 12.08 14.01 -13.11
CA ASP A 127 11.58 14.93 -12.08
C ASP A 127 11.46 14.21 -10.72
N LYS A 128 12.60 13.86 -10.16
CA LYS A 128 12.71 13.11 -8.90
C LYS A 128 12.19 13.92 -7.70
N ASP A 129 12.37 15.23 -7.73
CA ASP A 129 11.92 16.13 -6.66
C ASP A 129 10.39 16.16 -6.58
N TYR A 130 9.70 16.14 -7.72
CA TYR A 130 8.25 16.01 -7.74
C TYR A 130 7.81 14.66 -7.11
N VAL A 131 8.44 13.55 -7.52
CA VAL A 131 8.07 12.21 -7.03
C VAL A 131 8.31 12.12 -5.52
N PHE A 132 9.45 12.63 -5.04
CA PHE A 132 9.76 12.69 -3.61
C PHE A 132 8.71 13.52 -2.85
N ASN A 133 8.40 14.73 -3.33
CA ASN A 133 7.40 15.58 -2.68
C ASN A 133 6.01 14.93 -2.67
N ASP A 134 5.61 14.27 -3.76
CA ASP A 134 4.34 13.56 -3.89
C ASP A 134 4.20 12.47 -2.81
N ILE A 135 5.21 11.61 -2.66
CA ILE A 135 5.25 10.56 -1.63
C ILE A 135 5.32 11.19 -0.23
N ASN A 136 6.17 12.18 -0.02
CA ASN A 136 6.36 12.81 1.28
C ASN A 136 5.09 13.45 1.83
N GLN A 137 4.32 14.17 0.99
CA GLN A 137 3.06 14.81 1.41
C GLN A 137 2.01 13.77 1.85
N VAL A 138 1.88 12.67 1.11
CA VAL A 138 0.98 11.57 1.50
C VAL A 138 1.51 10.87 2.76
N SER A 139 2.82 10.64 2.87
CA SER A 139 3.47 10.04 4.05
C SER A 139 3.21 10.87 5.32
N LEU A 140 3.38 12.18 5.26
CA LEU A 140 3.10 13.07 6.38
C LEU A 140 1.63 13.00 6.80
N THR A 141 0.71 12.93 5.82
CA THR A 141 -0.73 12.79 6.07
C THR A 141 -1.02 11.46 6.79
N CYS A 142 -0.47 10.34 6.32
CA CYS A 142 -0.61 9.03 6.96
C CYS A 142 -0.03 9.03 8.39
N LYS A 143 1.19 9.55 8.56
CA LYS A 143 1.86 9.63 9.86
C LYS A 143 1.06 10.42 10.89
N SER A 144 0.44 11.52 10.50
CA SER A 144 -0.38 12.35 11.40
C SER A 144 -1.61 11.60 11.95
N ALA A 145 -2.08 10.57 11.24
CA ALA A 145 -3.21 9.72 11.63
C ALA A 145 -2.79 8.34 12.17
N GLY A 146 -1.49 8.08 12.33
CA GLY A 146 -0.98 6.78 12.77
C GLY A 146 -1.23 5.65 11.77
N ALA A 147 -1.32 5.96 10.47
CA ALA A 147 -1.54 5.01 9.40
C ALA A 147 -0.23 4.67 8.66
N LEU A 148 -0.19 3.47 8.07
CA LEU A 148 0.92 3.01 7.23
C LEU A 148 0.73 3.49 5.79
N LEU A 149 1.82 3.95 5.16
CA LEU A 149 1.89 4.17 3.73
C LEU A 149 2.69 3.05 3.06
N LYS A 150 2.13 2.47 1.99
CA LYS A 150 2.87 1.61 1.04
C LYS A 150 2.89 2.29 -0.32
N VAL A 151 3.99 2.16 -1.04
CA VAL A 151 4.21 2.90 -2.31
C VAL A 151 4.23 1.92 -3.47
N ILE A 152 3.24 2.04 -4.37
CA ILE A 152 3.15 1.27 -5.61
C ILE A 152 4.01 1.98 -6.65
N ILE A 153 5.09 1.32 -7.09
CA ILE A 153 6.02 1.87 -8.09
C ILE A 153 5.74 1.43 -9.52
N GLU A 154 4.85 0.47 -9.74
CA GLU A 154 4.44 -0.07 -11.05
C GLU A 154 5.64 -0.57 -11.86
N THR A 155 6.27 -1.63 -11.36
CA THR A 155 7.55 -2.15 -11.89
C THR A 155 7.54 -2.53 -13.35
N CYS A 156 6.39 -2.91 -13.92
CA CYS A 156 6.28 -3.29 -15.33
C CYS A 156 6.50 -2.13 -16.31
N LEU A 157 6.36 -0.89 -15.84
CA LEU A 157 6.60 0.32 -16.63
C LEU A 157 7.99 0.92 -16.43
N LEU A 158 8.79 0.37 -15.52
CA LEU A 158 10.08 0.93 -15.13
C LEU A 158 11.26 0.08 -15.62
N THR A 159 12.35 0.75 -16.00
CA THR A 159 13.66 0.12 -16.17
C THR A 159 14.21 -0.28 -14.79
N ASP A 160 15.24 -1.11 -14.74
CA ASP A 160 15.86 -1.52 -13.46
C ASP A 160 16.48 -0.32 -12.72
N GLU A 161 17.05 0.64 -13.45
CA GLU A 161 17.55 1.89 -12.87
C GLU A 161 16.42 2.73 -12.26
N GLU A 162 15.29 2.85 -12.97
CA GLU A 162 14.12 3.59 -12.48
C GLU A 162 13.49 2.92 -11.25
N LYS A 163 13.46 1.57 -11.18
CA LYS A 163 13.03 0.82 -9.99
C LYS A 163 13.90 1.15 -8.77
N VAL A 164 15.24 1.15 -8.96
CA VAL A 164 16.17 1.52 -7.88
C VAL A 164 15.90 2.95 -7.41
N ILE A 165 15.75 3.89 -8.35
CA ILE A 165 15.46 5.30 -8.01
C ILE A 165 14.13 5.42 -7.26
N ALA A 166 13.07 4.76 -7.74
CA ALA A 166 11.76 4.79 -7.10
C ALA A 166 11.82 4.25 -5.66
N CYS A 167 12.52 3.13 -5.44
CA CYS A 167 12.70 2.56 -4.10
C CYS A 167 13.56 3.42 -3.17
N LEU A 168 14.51 4.20 -3.70
CA LEU A 168 15.33 5.11 -2.90
C LEU A 168 14.55 6.37 -2.49
N ILE A 169 13.58 6.77 -3.30
CA ILE A 169 12.72 7.93 -3.01
C ILE A 169 11.61 7.55 -2.02
N ALA A 170 11.06 6.33 -2.10
CA ALA A 170 9.99 5.83 -1.24
C ALA A 170 10.49 5.46 0.17
#